data_52710e55d6196878e86ad56deff7d393
#
_entry.id   52710e55d6196878e86ad56deff7d393
#
_cell.length_a   1.000
_cell.length_b   1.000
_cell.length_c   1.000
_cell.angle_alpha   90.00
_cell.angle_beta   90.00
_cell.angle_gamma   90.00
#
_symmetry.space_group_name_H-M   'P 1'
#
loop_
_entity.id
_entity.type
_entity.pdbx_description
1 polymer ?
#
loop_
_entity_poly.entity_id
_entity_poly.type
_entity_poly.pdbx_seq_one_letter_code
_entity_poly.pdbx_strand_id
1 'polypeptide(L)'
;MKKILAAGLLLALIWAPSAMANGTGCHSIKDWDARQQCLAETRSNYSHCYSVREHDGRKLCLAKIKQQRGYCHAIKAEDSRKRCLVMVK
;
A
#
# COMPACT_ATOMS: atom_id res chain seq x y z
N MET A 1 -3.99 32.78 -30.96
CA MET A 1 -2.68 32.64 -30.37
C MET A 1 -2.64 32.76 -28.90
N LYS A 2 -3.47 33.56 -28.33
CA LYS A 2 -3.48 33.65 -26.90
C LYS A 2 -3.95 32.41 -26.22
N LYS A 3 -4.83 31.66 -26.85
CA LYS A 3 -5.36 30.49 -26.24
C LYS A 3 -4.30 29.48 -25.92
N ILE A 4 -3.24 29.50 -26.61
CA ILE A 4 -2.19 28.54 -26.40
C ILE A 4 -1.66 28.57 -24.99
N LEU A 5 -1.70 29.70 -24.39
CA LEU A 5 -1.17 29.85 -23.03
C LEU A 5 -1.90 29.04 -22.01
N ALA A 6 -3.20 28.88 -22.22
CA ALA A 6 -3.98 28.17 -21.23
C ALA A 6 -3.60 26.72 -21.12
N ALA A 7 -3.15 26.14 -22.20
CA ALA A 7 -2.82 24.73 -22.18
C ALA A 7 -1.67 24.39 -21.24
N GLY A 8 -0.74 25.28 -21.11
CA GLY A 8 0.42 25.00 -20.30
C GLY A 8 0.12 24.92 -18.81
N LEU A 9 -0.92 25.58 -18.39
CA LEU A 9 -1.23 25.62 -16.99
C LEU A 9 -1.71 24.31 -16.43
N LEU A 10 -2.35 23.52 -17.27
CA LEU A 10 -2.91 22.27 -16.80
C LEU A 10 -1.87 21.27 -16.37
N LEU A 11 -0.71 21.35 -16.93
CA LEU A 11 0.34 20.40 -16.63
C LEU A 11 0.81 20.46 -15.20
N ALA A 12 0.76 21.61 -14.60
CA ALA A 12 1.25 21.78 -13.26
C ALA A 12 0.46 21.00 -12.23
N LEU A 13 -0.79 20.71 -12.52
CA LEU A 13 -1.64 20.05 -11.56
C LEU A 13 -1.35 18.59 -11.38
N ILE A 14 -0.64 18.00 -12.29
CA ILE A 14 -0.37 16.59 -12.26
C ILE A 14 0.70 16.18 -11.27
N TRP A 15 1.39 17.12 -10.78
CA TRP A 15 2.52 16.84 -9.91
C TRP A 15 2.20 16.39 -8.51
N ALA A 16 1.15 16.93 -7.95
CA ALA A 16 0.87 16.75 -6.54
C ALA A 16 0.90 15.31 -6.05
N PRO A 17 0.27 14.36 -6.72
CA PRO A 17 0.18 12.99 -6.18
C PRO A 17 1.49 12.23 -6.16
N SER A 18 2.44 12.65 -6.94
CA SER A 18 3.67 11.90 -7.07
C SER A 18 4.47 11.79 -5.78
N ALA A 19 4.40 12.78 -4.96
CA ALA A 19 5.20 12.82 -3.75
C ALA A 19 4.89 11.69 -2.79
N MET A 20 3.70 11.16 -2.83
CA MET A 20 3.31 10.12 -1.88
C MET A 20 3.76 8.73 -2.30
N ALA A 21 4.12 8.56 -3.55
CA ALA A 21 4.44 7.25 -4.08
C ALA A 21 5.75 6.68 -3.61
N ASN A 22 6.64 7.50 -3.10
CA ASN A 22 7.96 7.02 -2.71
C ASN A 22 8.06 6.54 -1.27
N GLY A 23 6.94 6.44 -0.58
CA GLY A 23 6.95 5.93 0.77
C GLY A 23 7.22 6.96 1.84
N THR A 24 7.48 8.21 1.46
CA THR A 24 7.75 9.25 2.44
C THR A 24 6.56 9.46 3.37
N GLY A 25 5.36 9.40 2.83
CA GLY A 25 4.17 9.59 3.63
C GLY A 25 3.95 8.51 4.67
N CYS A 26 4.55 7.33 4.48
CA CYS A 26 4.38 6.25 5.43
C CYS A 26 4.93 6.60 6.80
N HIS A 27 6.00 7.37 6.85
CA HIS A 27 6.63 7.73 8.11
C HIS A 27 5.77 8.65 8.96
N SER A 28 4.76 9.26 8.37
CA SER A 28 3.82 10.09 9.10
C SER A 28 2.75 9.28 9.81
N ILE A 29 2.63 8.02 9.48
CA ILE A 29 1.62 7.15 10.09
C ILE A 29 2.09 6.76 11.47
N LYS A 30 1.26 7.03 12.48
CA LYS A 30 1.64 6.77 13.87
C LYS A 30 1.51 5.32 14.28
N ASP A 31 0.50 4.65 13.75
CA ASP A 31 0.33 3.24 14.07
C ASP A 31 1.46 2.42 13.45
N TRP A 32 2.14 1.64 14.28
CA TRP A 32 3.29 0.86 13.82
C TRP A 32 2.95 -0.08 12.67
N ASP A 33 1.91 -0.90 12.87
CA ASP A 33 1.55 -1.88 11.86
C ASP A 33 1.13 -1.23 10.54
N ALA A 34 0.35 -0.16 10.61
CA ALA A 34 -0.08 0.55 9.42
C ALA A 34 1.11 1.14 8.69
N ARG A 35 2.10 1.65 9.44
CA ARG A 35 3.30 2.20 8.84
C ARG A 35 4.09 1.13 8.11
N GLN A 36 4.24 -0.05 8.72
CA GLN A 36 4.99 -1.13 8.09
C GLN A 36 4.28 -1.65 6.84
N GLN A 37 2.95 -1.73 6.87
CA GLN A 37 2.21 -2.13 5.69
C GLN A 37 2.36 -1.11 4.56
N CYS A 38 2.32 0.17 4.91
CA CYS A 38 2.52 1.24 3.93
C CYS A 38 3.90 1.12 3.27
N LEU A 39 4.94 0.92 4.07
CA LEU A 39 6.29 0.79 3.55
C LEU A 39 6.43 -0.44 2.66
N ALA A 40 5.82 -1.54 3.06
CA ALA A 40 5.87 -2.75 2.25
C ALA A 40 5.23 -2.54 0.89
N GLU A 41 4.07 -1.89 0.87
CA GLU A 41 3.33 -1.69 -0.37
C GLU A 41 4.00 -0.68 -1.28
N THR A 42 4.48 0.42 -0.74
CA THR A 42 5.06 1.47 -1.58
C THR A 42 6.42 1.08 -2.14
N ARG A 43 7.14 0.21 -1.43
CA ARG A 43 8.46 -0.22 -1.87
C ARG A 43 8.48 -1.62 -2.44
N SER A 44 7.34 -2.28 -2.47
CA SER A 44 7.21 -3.67 -2.89
C SER A 44 8.21 -4.55 -2.16
N ASN A 45 8.37 -4.29 -0.87
CA ASN A 45 9.36 -4.98 -0.05
C ASN A 45 8.67 -5.72 1.09
N TYR A 46 8.56 -7.03 0.95
CA TYR A 46 7.84 -7.82 1.95
C TYR A 46 8.57 -7.92 3.29
N SER A 47 9.82 -7.49 3.37
CA SER A 47 10.51 -7.46 4.65
C SER A 47 9.74 -6.66 5.69
N HIS A 48 9.12 -5.58 5.25
CA HIS A 48 8.35 -4.75 6.18
C HIS A 48 7.13 -5.47 6.72
N CYS A 49 6.63 -6.46 5.98
CA CYS A 49 5.49 -7.24 6.44
C CYS A 49 5.83 -8.00 7.72
N TYR A 50 7.06 -8.48 7.83
CA TYR A 50 7.48 -9.21 9.02
C TYR A 50 7.57 -8.33 10.25
N SER A 51 7.63 -7.03 10.05
CA SER A 51 7.63 -6.07 11.16
C SER A 51 6.23 -5.74 11.65
N VAL A 52 5.21 -6.17 10.94
CA VAL A 52 3.84 -5.98 11.38
C VAL A 52 3.61 -6.90 12.57
N ARG A 53 3.13 -6.35 13.69
CA ARG A 53 3.01 -7.09 14.94
C ARG A 53 1.76 -7.95 15.01
N GLU A 54 0.67 -7.46 14.46
CA GLU A 54 -0.59 -8.17 14.51
C GLU A 54 -0.55 -9.33 13.50
N HIS A 55 -0.89 -10.53 13.97
CA HIS A 55 -0.75 -11.75 13.17
C HIS A 55 -1.47 -11.68 11.82
N ASP A 56 -2.75 -11.35 11.85
CA ASP A 56 -3.52 -11.33 10.60
C ASP A 56 -3.07 -10.22 9.67
N GLY A 57 -2.67 -9.07 10.22
CA GLY A 57 -2.14 -7.98 9.44
C GLY A 57 -0.86 -8.37 8.73
N ARG A 58 0.00 -9.13 9.41
CA ARG A 58 1.23 -9.61 8.81
C ARG A 58 0.94 -10.56 7.66
N LYS A 59 0.00 -11.47 7.85
CA LYS A 59 -0.35 -12.42 6.79
C LYS A 59 -0.98 -11.72 5.60
N LEU A 60 -1.83 -10.74 5.85
CA LEU A 60 -2.43 -9.98 4.78
C LEU A 60 -1.36 -9.23 3.98
N CYS A 61 -0.43 -8.61 4.67
CA CYS A 61 0.67 -7.90 4.05
C CYS A 61 1.46 -8.83 3.13
N LEU A 62 1.84 -9.99 3.66
CA LEU A 62 2.61 -10.96 2.87
C LEU A 62 1.82 -11.47 1.67
N ALA A 63 0.54 -11.73 1.84
CA ALA A 63 -0.29 -12.22 0.75
C ALA A 63 -0.34 -11.19 -0.38
N LYS A 64 -0.51 -9.92 -0.03
CA LYS A 64 -0.61 -8.86 -1.02
C LYS A 64 0.70 -8.61 -1.74
N ILE A 65 1.78 -8.48 -1.00
CA ILE A 65 3.06 -8.14 -1.59
C ILE A 65 3.61 -9.30 -2.42
N LYS A 66 3.50 -10.51 -1.92
CA LYS A 66 4.00 -11.67 -2.64
C LYS A 66 3.01 -12.27 -3.62
N GLN A 67 1.78 -11.78 -3.61
CA GLN A 67 0.70 -12.30 -4.45
C GLN A 67 0.52 -13.79 -4.25
N GLN A 68 0.44 -14.22 -3.00
CA GLN A 68 0.29 -15.62 -2.65
C GLN A 68 -0.91 -15.81 -1.74
N ARG A 69 -1.92 -16.48 -2.26
CA ARG A 69 -3.16 -16.70 -1.52
C ARG A 69 -2.98 -17.59 -0.29
N GLY A 70 -1.93 -18.37 -0.28
CA GLY A 70 -1.67 -19.23 0.87
C GLY A 70 -1.62 -18.49 2.19
N TYR A 71 -1.10 -17.28 2.17
CA TYR A 71 -1.06 -16.49 3.39
C TYR A 71 -2.45 -16.09 3.87
N CYS A 72 -3.38 -15.92 2.94
CA CYS A 72 -4.75 -15.58 3.31
C CYS A 72 -5.38 -16.66 4.18
N HIS A 73 -5.09 -17.91 3.87
CA HIS A 73 -5.66 -19.02 4.62
C HIS A 73 -5.14 -19.10 6.05
N ALA A 74 -4.03 -18.45 6.34
CA ALA A 74 -3.47 -18.40 7.68
C ALA A 74 -4.11 -17.30 8.54
N ILE A 75 -4.92 -16.45 7.95
CA ILE A 75 -5.58 -15.38 8.69
C ILE A 75 -6.68 -15.98 9.55
N LYS A 76 -6.67 -15.63 10.83
CA LYS A 76 -7.61 -16.20 11.80
C LYS A 76 -8.99 -15.57 11.77
N ALA A 77 -9.06 -14.26 11.62
CA ALA A 77 -10.33 -13.57 11.58
C ALA A 77 -11.03 -13.86 10.25
N GLU A 78 -12.23 -14.38 10.30
CA GLU A 78 -12.94 -14.82 9.12
C GLU A 78 -13.15 -13.71 8.09
N ASP A 79 -13.60 -12.54 8.53
CA ASP A 79 -13.83 -11.44 7.61
C ASP A 79 -12.56 -11.00 6.91
N SER A 80 -11.47 -10.93 7.66
CA SER A 80 -10.18 -10.53 7.12
C SER A 80 -9.68 -11.56 6.12
N ARG A 81 -9.88 -12.83 6.43
CA ARG A 81 -9.47 -13.91 5.52
C ARG A 81 -10.22 -13.81 4.20
N LYS A 82 -11.53 -13.58 4.26
CA LYS A 82 -12.33 -13.48 3.05
C LYS A 82 -11.91 -12.28 2.20
N ARG A 83 -11.62 -11.15 2.84
CA ARG A 83 -11.15 -9.97 2.11
C ARG A 83 -9.83 -10.25 1.43
N CYS A 84 -8.94 -10.93 2.12
CA CYS A 84 -7.64 -11.28 1.57
C CYS A 84 -7.81 -12.12 0.31
N LEU A 85 -8.68 -13.12 0.38
CA LEU A 85 -8.90 -14.00 -0.74
C LEU A 85 -9.53 -13.30 -1.95
N VAL A 86 -10.26 -12.24 -1.72
CA VAL A 86 -10.82 -11.44 -2.81
C VAL A 86 -9.75 -10.56 -3.44
N MET A 87 -8.86 -10.01 -2.61
CA MET A 87 -7.85 -9.07 -3.09
C MET A 87 -6.66 -9.73 -3.75
N VAL A 88 -6.32 -10.94 -3.34
CA VAL A 88 -5.12 -11.61 -3.84
C VAL A 88 -5.53 -12.70 -4.81
N LYS A 89 -5.17 -12.53 -6.06
CA LYS A 89 -5.50 -13.48 -7.11
C LYS A 89 -4.41 -14.52 -7.26
#